data_36e265472fd631a9c63b0a9d51eaddef
#
_entry.id   36e265472fd631a9c63b0a9d51eaddef
#
_cell.length_a   1.000
_cell.length_b   1.000
_cell.length_c   1.000
_cell.angle_alpha   90.00
_cell.angle_beta   90.00
_cell.angle_gamma   90.00
#
_symmetry.space_group_name_H-M   'P 1'
#
loop_
_entity.id
_entity.type
_entity.pdbx_description
1 polymer ?
#
loop_
_entity_poly.entity_id
_entity_poly.type
_entity_poly.pdbx_seq_one_letter_code
_entity_poly.pdbx_strand_id
1 'polypeptide(L)'
;GQHVSTHGVWMNGVPLPEDAPSIAADLRHAGYATALIGKAHFEPLLDPFLRFTENRLGAELINTDNPRDPHRGFDHMELATHGAAGQLHYSQWIRSEHPETIGGYYNVLDRELQVNAEGGGDTGAPQVKANPIPREWYHTEWVAQRTIAWLQSLPDDRDWFCWMSFPDPHHPWDPPASELHRVNWKDLDLPEGYIADADKREKVIDAKLRHWRGWYDGTFVSNYEAPAKWVPATLTADQVREVNAFTHVENELIDEAIGSVMKAIESRGWGNDLDVLYTTDHGEFQGDFGFLFKGPYHVDSLMRLPLIWRPAPSSHIEPARVSAPVGLVSLAATFAHIAGLEQPSYVEAPRLPHTNSDAETLGHERVLTEWDSVLFGKIVHLRTICRDNWVCTAALPGSMNEAGDGELYDLTHDPLQHVNLWSDPQARAMRESLLADMWDNLPDQQLPLRHMDAPV
;
A
#
# COMPACT_ATOMS: atom_id res chain seq x y z
N GLY A 1 2.15 -8.10 11.64
CA GLY A 1 3.00 -7.95 12.82
C GLY A 1 4.36 -8.61 12.68
N GLN A 2 4.71 -9.14 11.50
CA GLN A 2 5.99 -9.80 11.21
C GLN A 2 6.68 -9.14 10.03
N HIS A 3 8.00 -9.19 10.01
CA HIS A 3 8.83 -8.80 8.87
C HIS A 3 8.74 -9.82 7.72
N VAL A 4 9.08 -9.38 6.50
CA VAL A 4 9.08 -10.22 5.29
C VAL A 4 9.95 -11.46 5.46
N SER A 5 11.14 -11.32 6.05
CA SER A 5 12.05 -12.44 6.35
C SER A 5 11.40 -13.51 7.23
N THR A 6 10.50 -13.12 8.15
CA THR A 6 9.81 -14.05 9.06
C THR A 6 8.61 -14.72 8.42
N HIS A 7 7.67 -13.95 7.80
CA HIS A 7 6.47 -14.57 7.22
C HIS A 7 6.72 -15.19 5.84
N GLY A 8 7.82 -14.85 5.17
CA GLY A 8 8.29 -15.47 3.93
C GLY A 8 7.49 -15.11 2.66
N VAL A 9 6.58 -14.15 2.70
CA VAL A 9 5.91 -13.59 1.50
C VAL A 9 6.80 -12.48 0.97
N TRP A 10 7.82 -12.85 0.21
CA TRP A 10 8.90 -11.97 -0.19
C TRP A 10 8.60 -11.15 -1.46
N MET A 11 7.58 -11.55 -2.24
CA MET A 11 7.11 -10.78 -3.38
C MET A 11 5.66 -11.13 -3.73
N ASN A 12 5.01 -10.32 -4.56
CA ASN A 12 3.68 -10.60 -5.11
C ASN A 12 3.68 -11.96 -5.83
N GLY A 13 2.57 -12.69 -5.72
CA GLY A 13 2.45 -14.04 -6.27
C GLY A 13 2.96 -15.14 -5.34
N VAL A 14 3.55 -14.80 -4.19
CA VAL A 14 3.86 -15.74 -3.11
C VAL A 14 2.71 -15.72 -2.12
N PRO A 15 1.93 -16.80 -1.96
CA PRO A 15 0.80 -16.81 -1.04
C PRO A 15 1.26 -16.80 0.42
N LEU A 16 0.57 -16.03 1.26
CA LEU A 16 0.70 -16.16 2.71
C LEU A 16 0.09 -17.52 3.13
N PRO A 17 0.74 -18.33 3.98
CA PRO A 17 0.15 -19.57 4.48
C PRO A 17 -1.21 -19.37 5.12
N GLU A 18 -2.14 -20.31 4.93
CA GLU A 18 -3.48 -20.20 5.52
C GLU A 18 -3.44 -20.26 7.05
N ASP A 19 -2.47 -20.94 7.63
CA ASP A 19 -2.21 -21.05 9.07
C ASP A 19 -1.30 -19.94 9.63
N ALA A 20 -0.95 -18.93 8.81
CA ALA A 20 -0.18 -17.79 9.30
C ALA A 20 -0.95 -17.07 10.42
N PRO A 21 -0.25 -16.66 11.50
CA PRO A 21 -0.90 -15.97 12.61
C PRO A 21 -1.50 -14.64 12.13
N SER A 22 -2.66 -14.28 12.68
CA SER A 22 -3.41 -13.10 12.29
C SER A 22 -4.04 -12.41 13.49
N ILE A 23 -3.87 -11.10 13.60
CA ILE A 23 -4.54 -10.32 14.64
C ILE A 23 -6.08 -10.38 14.53
N ALA A 24 -6.62 -10.52 13.33
CA ALA A 24 -8.04 -10.73 13.17
C ALA A 24 -8.51 -12.06 13.79
N ALA A 25 -7.69 -13.11 13.70
CA ALA A 25 -7.98 -14.39 14.37
C ALA A 25 -7.92 -14.25 15.91
N ASP A 26 -6.95 -13.52 16.45
CA ASP A 26 -6.84 -13.28 17.88
C ASP A 26 -8.04 -12.48 18.42
N LEU A 27 -8.42 -11.41 17.73
CA LEU A 27 -9.60 -10.60 18.06
C LEU A 27 -10.89 -11.42 17.98
N ARG A 28 -11.04 -12.26 16.94
CA ARG A 28 -12.16 -13.17 16.81
C ARG A 28 -12.23 -14.15 17.98
N HIS A 29 -11.12 -14.75 18.39
CA HIS A 29 -11.05 -15.64 19.54
C HIS A 29 -11.39 -14.91 20.86
N ALA A 30 -11.09 -13.61 20.94
CA ALA A 30 -11.49 -12.76 22.05
C ALA A 30 -12.96 -12.34 22.03
N GLY A 31 -13.71 -12.73 20.99
CA GLY A 31 -15.15 -12.49 20.89
C GLY A 31 -15.56 -11.34 19.98
N TYR A 32 -14.64 -10.68 19.29
CA TYR A 32 -14.97 -9.65 18.32
C TYR A 32 -15.65 -10.23 17.07
N ALA A 33 -16.59 -9.49 16.49
CA ALA A 33 -16.99 -9.69 15.11
C ALA A 33 -15.92 -9.10 14.20
N THR A 34 -15.48 -9.84 13.19
CA THR A 34 -14.35 -9.43 12.35
C THR A 34 -14.73 -9.33 10.89
N ALA A 35 -14.38 -8.24 10.23
CA ALA A 35 -14.62 -8.04 8.81
C ALA A 35 -13.41 -7.47 8.06
N LEU A 36 -13.23 -7.92 6.81
CA LEU A 36 -12.40 -7.30 5.81
C LEU A 36 -13.28 -6.93 4.62
N ILE A 37 -13.34 -5.63 4.29
CA ILE A 37 -14.18 -5.12 3.20
C ILE A 37 -13.34 -4.22 2.32
N GLY A 38 -13.14 -4.62 1.08
CA GLY A 38 -12.32 -3.93 0.10
C GLY A 38 -11.06 -4.69 -0.31
N LYS A 39 -9.92 -4.00 -0.44
CA LYS A 39 -8.68 -4.59 -0.93
C LYS A 39 -8.01 -5.49 0.10
N ALA A 40 -7.70 -6.72 -0.32
CA ALA A 40 -6.76 -7.61 0.32
C ALA A 40 -5.81 -8.19 -0.72
N HIS A 41 -4.63 -8.63 -0.30
CA HIS A 41 -3.64 -9.25 -1.17
C HIS A 41 -2.76 -10.23 -0.37
N PHE A 42 -3.40 -11.16 0.36
CA PHE A 42 -2.70 -12.22 1.08
C PHE A 42 -2.34 -13.39 0.17
N GLU A 43 -3.02 -13.49 -0.97
CA GLU A 43 -2.86 -14.53 -1.98
C GLU A 43 -2.86 -13.91 -3.37
N PRO A 44 -2.34 -14.62 -4.40
CA PRO A 44 -2.40 -14.14 -5.78
C PRO A 44 -3.82 -13.80 -6.23
N LEU A 45 -4.03 -12.57 -6.67
CA LEU A 45 -5.38 -12.03 -6.97
C LEU A 45 -5.96 -12.51 -8.29
N LEU A 46 -5.12 -12.82 -9.27
CA LEU A 46 -5.51 -13.04 -10.66
C LEU A 46 -5.29 -14.48 -11.11
N ASP A 47 -5.38 -15.44 -10.19
CA ASP A 47 -5.26 -16.85 -10.54
C ASP A 47 -6.50 -17.34 -11.33
N PRO A 48 -6.37 -17.64 -12.63
CA PRO A 48 -7.50 -18.04 -13.48
C PRO A 48 -8.05 -19.42 -13.11
N PHE A 49 -7.31 -20.21 -12.32
CA PHE A 49 -7.70 -21.56 -11.90
C PHE A 49 -8.42 -21.58 -10.56
N LEU A 50 -8.62 -20.41 -9.94
CA LEU A 50 -9.27 -20.27 -8.63
C LEU A 50 -8.66 -21.19 -7.54
N ARG A 51 -7.34 -21.34 -7.54
CA ARG A 51 -6.62 -22.18 -6.57
C ARG A 51 -6.65 -21.60 -5.17
N PHE A 52 -6.70 -20.26 -5.06
CA PHE A 52 -6.62 -19.53 -3.80
C PHE A 52 -7.99 -19.18 -3.24
N THR A 53 -8.07 -19.12 -1.91
CA THR A 53 -9.32 -18.92 -1.18
C THR A 53 -9.95 -17.56 -1.49
N GLU A 54 -9.19 -16.49 -1.59
CA GLU A 54 -9.70 -15.15 -1.90
C GLU A 54 -10.39 -15.10 -3.28
N ASN A 55 -9.81 -15.74 -4.28
CA ASN A 55 -10.44 -15.86 -5.61
C ASN A 55 -11.72 -16.69 -5.58
N ARG A 56 -11.75 -17.80 -4.81
CA ARG A 56 -12.94 -18.65 -4.66
C ARG A 56 -14.05 -17.93 -3.93
N LEU A 57 -13.75 -17.20 -2.86
CA LEU A 57 -14.74 -16.44 -2.08
C LEU A 57 -15.50 -15.46 -2.97
N GLY A 58 -14.82 -14.73 -3.84
CA GLY A 58 -15.46 -13.82 -4.80
C GLY A 58 -16.31 -14.53 -5.83
N ALA A 59 -15.83 -15.66 -6.38
CA ALA A 59 -16.56 -16.43 -7.38
C ALA A 59 -17.81 -17.14 -6.83
N GLU A 60 -17.88 -17.42 -5.53
CA GLU A 60 -18.94 -18.17 -4.88
C GLU A 60 -20.03 -17.30 -4.24
N LEU A 61 -20.04 -16.00 -4.46
CA LEU A 61 -21.12 -15.09 -4.04
C LEU A 61 -22.53 -15.54 -4.42
N ILE A 62 -22.63 -16.47 -5.35
CA ILE A 62 -23.90 -17.00 -5.85
C ILE A 62 -24.50 -18.05 -4.91
N ASN A 63 -23.81 -18.44 -3.83
CA ASN A 63 -24.27 -19.49 -2.94
C ASN A 63 -24.14 -19.09 -1.46
N THR A 64 -25.10 -18.25 -1.00
CA THR A 64 -25.14 -17.68 0.35
C THR A 64 -25.52 -18.65 1.47
N ASP A 65 -25.84 -19.92 1.16
CA ASP A 65 -26.44 -20.86 2.13
C ASP A 65 -25.43 -21.68 2.94
N ASN A 66 -24.13 -21.48 2.75
CA ASN A 66 -23.11 -22.20 3.50
C ASN A 66 -22.17 -21.22 4.23
N PRO A 67 -22.36 -21.00 5.55
CA PRO A 67 -21.40 -20.22 6.33
C PRO A 67 -20.07 -20.96 6.33
N ARG A 68 -19.05 -20.35 5.70
CA ARG A 68 -17.72 -20.90 5.61
C ARG A 68 -16.96 -20.68 6.90
N ASP A 69 -15.95 -21.50 7.10
CA ASP A 69 -14.94 -21.22 8.10
C ASP A 69 -14.31 -19.85 7.80
N PRO A 70 -14.06 -19.02 8.83
CA PRO A 70 -13.52 -17.70 8.65
C PRO A 70 -12.13 -17.77 7.99
N HIS A 71 -11.94 -16.95 6.95
CA HIS A 71 -10.67 -16.87 6.27
C HIS A 71 -9.75 -15.90 7.03
N ARG A 72 -8.56 -16.35 7.43
CA ARG A 72 -7.54 -15.55 8.14
C ARG A 72 -8.05 -14.80 9.37
N GLY A 73 -9.09 -15.35 10.02
CA GLY A 73 -9.70 -14.75 11.20
C GLY A 73 -10.81 -13.73 10.91
N PHE A 74 -11.16 -13.47 9.65
CA PHE A 74 -12.31 -12.64 9.30
C PHE A 74 -13.56 -13.48 9.12
N ASP A 75 -14.59 -13.22 9.95
CA ASP A 75 -15.91 -13.85 9.84
C ASP A 75 -16.68 -13.36 8.61
N HIS A 76 -16.45 -12.12 8.20
CA HIS A 76 -17.04 -11.48 7.04
C HIS A 76 -15.97 -10.95 6.10
N MET A 77 -16.08 -11.25 4.81
CA MET A 77 -15.12 -10.80 3.82
C MET A 77 -15.82 -10.47 2.50
N GLU A 78 -15.66 -9.22 2.06
CA GLU A 78 -16.15 -8.75 0.75
C GLU A 78 -15.01 -8.01 0.04
N LEU A 79 -14.44 -8.61 -0.98
CA LEU A 79 -13.21 -8.17 -1.61
C LEU A 79 -13.44 -7.34 -2.86
N ALA A 80 -12.69 -6.27 -2.99
CA ALA A 80 -12.55 -5.44 -4.17
C ALA A 80 -11.06 -5.21 -4.47
N THR A 81 -10.73 -5.11 -5.76
CA THR A 81 -9.43 -4.68 -6.25
C THR A 81 -9.65 -3.71 -7.42
N HIS A 82 -8.70 -3.53 -8.32
CA HIS A 82 -8.82 -2.60 -9.43
C HIS A 82 -10.01 -2.91 -10.33
N GLY A 83 -10.99 -2.05 -10.34
CA GLY A 83 -12.12 -2.10 -11.25
C GLY A 83 -12.83 -3.45 -11.28
N ALA A 84 -13.26 -3.87 -12.47
CA ALA A 84 -13.96 -5.12 -12.70
C ALA A 84 -13.04 -6.33 -12.96
N ALA A 85 -11.74 -6.21 -12.70
CA ALA A 85 -10.76 -7.27 -12.93
C ALA A 85 -10.92 -8.44 -11.93
N GLY A 86 -10.47 -9.64 -12.33
CA GLY A 86 -10.45 -10.81 -11.44
C GLY A 86 -11.83 -11.39 -11.13
N GLN A 87 -11.90 -12.16 -10.05
CA GLN A 87 -13.06 -12.92 -9.62
C GLN A 87 -13.55 -12.51 -8.22
N LEU A 88 -13.12 -11.35 -7.72
CA LEU A 88 -13.47 -10.86 -6.39
C LEU A 88 -14.94 -10.40 -6.31
N HIS A 89 -15.43 -10.14 -5.11
CA HIS A 89 -16.83 -9.82 -4.83
C HIS A 89 -17.34 -8.60 -5.63
N TYR A 90 -16.58 -7.50 -5.62
CA TYR A 90 -16.94 -6.32 -6.41
C TYR A 90 -17.02 -6.65 -7.90
N SER A 91 -16.03 -7.36 -8.42
CA SER A 91 -15.98 -7.74 -9.84
C SER A 91 -17.16 -8.61 -10.25
N GLN A 92 -17.61 -9.51 -9.39
CA GLN A 92 -18.78 -10.33 -9.63
C GLN A 92 -20.07 -9.50 -9.54
N TRP A 93 -20.19 -8.65 -8.52
CA TRP A 93 -21.33 -7.77 -8.34
C TRP A 93 -21.53 -6.84 -9.56
N ILE A 94 -20.49 -6.16 -10.01
CA ILE A 94 -20.58 -5.24 -11.15
C ILE A 94 -20.93 -5.97 -12.45
N ARG A 95 -20.45 -7.22 -12.63
CA ARG A 95 -20.79 -8.03 -13.81
C ARG A 95 -22.23 -8.53 -13.79
N SER A 96 -22.80 -8.80 -12.63
CA SER A 96 -24.17 -9.30 -12.52
C SER A 96 -25.18 -8.17 -12.57
N GLU A 97 -24.93 -7.07 -11.86
CA GLU A 97 -25.92 -6.01 -11.70
C GLU A 97 -25.77 -4.88 -12.75
N HIS A 98 -24.53 -4.62 -13.21
CA HIS A 98 -24.20 -3.48 -14.07
C HIS A 98 -23.21 -3.85 -15.19
N PRO A 99 -23.47 -4.91 -15.98
CA PRO A 99 -22.53 -5.41 -16.99
C PRO A 99 -22.15 -4.39 -18.06
N GLU A 100 -23.01 -3.39 -18.31
CA GLU A 100 -22.79 -2.31 -19.28
C GLU A 100 -21.65 -1.36 -18.88
N THR A 101 -21.26 -1.34 -17.61
CA THR A 101 -20.23 -0.41 -17.09
C THR A 101 -18.83 -0.98 -17.10
N ILE A 102 -18.66 -2.29 -17.30
CA ILE A 102 -17.36 -2.98 -17.21
C ILE A 102 -16.32 -2.36 -18.15
N GLY A 103 -16.71 -1.99 -19.36
CA GLY A 103 -15.83 -1.34 -20.34
C GLY A 103 -15.39 0.09 -19.97
N GLY A 104 -15.93 0.65 -18.88
CA GLY A 104 -15.54 1.96 -18.35
C GLY A 104 -14.18 1.94 -17.68
N TYR A 105 -13.83 0.86 -17.01
CA TYR A 105 -12.55 0.70 -16.32
C TYR A 105 -11.37 0.58 -17.29
N TYR A 106 -10.20 1.02 -16.83
CA TYR A 106 -8.94 0.80 -17.54
C TYR A 106 -8.57 -0.70 -17.49
N ASN A 107 -8.15 -1.26 -18.63
CA ASN A 107 -7.73 -2.66 -18.67
C ASN A 107 -6.25 -2.81 -18.26
N VAL A 108 -5.98 -2.78 -16.98
CA VAL A 108 -4.62 -2.85 -16.41
C VAL A 108 -3.89 -4.15 -16.75
N LEU A 109 -4.61 -5.24 -17.07
CA LEU A 109 -4.02 -6.54 -17.39
C LEU A 109 -3.49 -6.64 -18.80
N ASP A 110 -3.92 -5.78 -19.71
CA ASP A 110 -3.43 -5.75 -21.08
C ASP A 110 -2.21 -4.83 -21.20
N ARG A 111 -1.04 -5.37 -20.93
CA ARG A 111 0.23 -4.63 -20.99
C ARG A 111 0.65 -4.18 -22.38
N GLU A 112 0.07 -4.75 -23.43
CA GLU A 112 0.34 -4.38 -24.81
C GLU A 112 -0.44 -3.12 -25.23
N LEU A 113 -1.43 -2.69 -24.45
CA LEU A 113 -2.17 -1.48 -24.71
C LEU A 113 -1.22 -0.27 -24.81
N GLN A 114 -1.42 0.49 -25.85
CA GLN A 114 -0.83 1.82 -25.96
C GLN A 114 -1.57 2.75 -25.00
N VAL A 115 -0.84 3.62 -24.29
CA VAL A 115 -1.45 4.63 -23.41
C VAL A 115 -2.63 5.34 -24.09
N ASN A 116 -2.45 5.77 -25.32
CA ASN A 116 -3.46 6.50 -26.10
C ASN A 116 -4.63 5.66 -26.62
N ALA A 117 -4.59 4.33 -26.49
CA ALA A 117 -5.66 3.46 -26.96
C ALA A 117 -6.77 3.26 -25.94
N GLU A 118 -6.42 3.27 -24.64
CA GLU A 118 -7.36 2.98 -23.54
C GLU A 118 -7.59 4.17 -22.60
N GLY A 119 -6.78 5.20 -22.68
CA GLY A 119 -6.86 6.33 -21.76
C GLY A 119 -5.87 7.41 -22.09
N GLY A 120 -5.24 8.00 -21.07
CA GLY A 120 -4.23 9.03 -21.23
C GLY A 120 -4.76 10.45 -21.04
N GLY A 121 -6.03 10.59 -20.71
CA GLY A 121 -6.64 11.88 -20.45
C GLY A 121 -6.37 12.92 -21.54
N ASP A 122 -6.09 14.15 -21.14
CA ASP A 122 -5.72 15.26 -22.04
C ASP A 122 -4.25 15.22 -22.48
N THR A 123 -3.37 14.60 -21.65
CA THR A 123 -1.91 14.67 -21.82
C THR A 123 -1.29 13.40 -22.38
N GLY A 124 -2.05 12.32 -22.46
CA GLY A 124 -1.54 11.01 -22.78
C GLY A 124 -0.77 10.36 -21.62
N ALA A 125 -1.09 10.70 -20.37
CA ALA A 125 -0.49 10.10 -19.18
C ALA A 125 -0.81 8.59 -19.11
N PRO A 126 0.14 7.75 -18.65
CA PRO A 126 -0.11 6.30 -18.55
C PRO A 126 -1.20 6.02 -17.52
N GLN A 127 -2.10 5.08 -17.85
CA GLN A 127 -3.17 4.57 -16.97
C GLN A 127 -4.12 5.62 -16.38
N VAL A 128 -4.28 6.75 -17.06
CA VAL A 128 -5.28 7.78 -16.73
C VAL A 128 -6.49 7.60 -17.65
N LYS A 129 -7.69 7.50 -17.07
CA LYS A 129 -8.91 7.33 -17.85
C LYS A 129 -10.12 7.95 -17.12
N ALA A 130 -10.92 8.74 -17.83
CA ALA A 130 -12.21 9.18 -17.33
C ALA A 130 -13.21 8.00 -17.40
N ASN A 131 -13.63 7.47 -16.25
CA ASN A 131 -14.52 6.32 -16.18
C ASN A 131 -15.98 6.79 -16.26
N PRO A 132 -16.78 6.34 -17.25
CA PRO A 132 -18.19 6.71 -17.36
C PRO A 132 -19.10 6.04 -16.33
N ILE A 133 -18.57 5.23 -15.42
CA ILE A 133 -19.34 4.57 -14.36
C ILE A 133 -20.04 5.61 -13.47
N PRO A 134 -21.32 5.42 -13.10
CA PRO A 134 -21.96 6.21 -12.05
C PRO A 134 -21.19 6.07 -10.74
N ARG A 135 -21.02 7.18 -10.01
CA ARG A 135 -20.28 7.20 -8.75
C ARG A 135 -20.80 6.16 -7.75
N GLU A 136 -22.12 6.00 -7.63
CA GLU A 136 -22.76 5.05 -6.71
C GLU A 136 -22.41 3.59 -6.97
N TRP A 137 -21.86 3.25 -8.14
CA TRP A 137 -21.41 1.91 -8.50
C TRP A 137 -19.90 1.75 -8.52
N TYR A 138 -19.17 2.84 -8.31
CA TYR A 138 -17.71 2.82 -8.24
C TYR A 138 -17.24 2.08 -6.99
N HIS A 139 -16.12 1.36 -7.07
CA HIS A 139 -15.66 0.48 -5.99
C HIS A 139 -15.44 1.20 -4.66
N THR A 140 -15.04 2.48 -4.64
CA THR A 140 -14.87 3.26 -3.40
C THR A 140 -16.20 3.43 -2.67
N GLU A 141 -17.26 3.80 -3.39
CA GLU A 141 -18.62 3.90 -2.82
C GLU A 141 -19.16 2.52 -2.41
N TRP A 142 -18.91 1.48 -3.23
CA TRP A 142 -19.32 0.12 -2.93
C TRP A 142 -18.70 -0.38 -1.62
N VAL A 143 -17.40 -0.17 -1.38
CA VAL A 143 -16.71 -0.54 -0.13
C VAL A 143 -17.37 0.13 1.07
N ALA A 144 -17.68 1.43 0.99
CA ALA A 144 -18.37 2.15 2.06
C ALA A 144 -19.78 1.58 2.32
N GLN A 145 -20.56 1.34 1.27
CA GLN A 145 -21.92 0.79 1.37
C GLN A 145 -21.92 -0.62 1.97
N ARG A 146 -20.96 -1.47 1.57
CA ARG A 146 -20.83 -2.83 2.13
C ARG A 146 -20.40 -2.78 3.59
N THR A 147 -19.50 -1.88 3.96
CA THR A 147 -19.10 -1.65 5.35
C THR A 147 -20.28 -1.19 6.20
N ILE A 148 -21.06 -0.23 5.73
CA ILE A 148 -22.27 0.25 6.43
C ILE A 148 -23.29 -0.88 6.60
N ALA A 149 -23.52 -1.68 5.55
CA ALA A 149 -24.44 -2.82 5.61
C ALA A 149 -24.00 -3.87 6.64
N TRP A 150 -22.70 -4.19 6.68
CA TRP A 150 -22.17 -5.10 7.68
C TRP A 150 -22.31 -4.54 9.10
N LEU A 151 -21.93 -3.28 9.34
CA LEU A 151 -22.09 -2.62 10.64
C LEU A 151 -23.55 -2.64 11.11
N GLN A 152 -24.50 -2.39 10.21
CA GLN A 152 -25.94 -2.45 10.50
C GLN A 152 -26.46 -3.84 10.86
N SER A 153 -25.78 -4.89 10.40
CA SER A 153 -26.15 -6.28 10.71
C SER A 153 -25.71 -6.75 12.10
N LEU A 154 -24.79 -6.02 12.73
CA LEU A 154 -24.24 -6.40 14.04
C LEU A 154 -25.24 -6.10 15.17
N PRO A 155 -25.28 -6.92 16.26
CA PRO A 155 -25.93 -6.54 17.51
C PRO A 155 -25.29 -5.29 18.14
N ASP A 156 -26.08 -4.51 18.88
CA ASP A 156 -25.62 -3.23 19.46
C ASP A 156 -24.51 -3.38 20.51
N ASP A 157 -24.48 -4.49 21.21
CA ASP A 157 -23.54 -4.85 22.27
C ASP A 157 -22.35 -5.67 21.81
N ARG A 158 -22.17 -5.80 20.48
CA ARG A 158 -21.10 -6.63 19.92
C ARG A 158 -19.84 -5.80 19.69
N ASP A 159 -18.73 -6.19 20.30
CA ASP A 159 -17.41 -5.70 19.91
C ASP A 159 -17.06 -6.14 18.51
N TRP A 160 -16.40 -5.26 17.74
CA TRP A 160 -16.08 -5.54 16.35
C TRP A 160 -14.74 -4.95 15.93
N PHE A 161 -14.14 -5.58 14.93
CA PHE A 161 -12.95 -5.13 14.20
C PHE A 161 -13.25 -5.14 12.70
N CYS A 162 -13.06 -4.01 12.04
CA CYS A 162 -13.25 -3.88 10.62
C CYS A 162 -11.97 -3.35 9.94
N TRP A 163 -11.44 -4.12 9.00
CA TRP A 163 -10.47 -3.63 8.06
C TRP A 163 -11.22 -3.17 6.79
N MET A 164 -11.54 -1.89 6.72
CA MET A 164 -12.10 -1.24 5.53
C MET A 164 -10.93 -0.77 4.66
N SER A 165 -10.84 -1.27 3.44
CA SER A 165 -9.69 -1.07 2.56
C SER A 165 -10.13 -0.65 1.16
N PHE A 166 -9.80 0.57 0.77
CA PHE A 166 -10.08 1.06 -0.57
C PHE A 166 -8.99 0.62 -1.55
N PRO A 167 -9.35 0.19 -2.80
CA PRO A 167 -8.37 -0.05 -3.85
C PRO A 167 -7.62 1.22 -4.27
N ASP A 168 -8.33 2.34 -4.36
CA ASP A 168 -7.76 3.65 -4.67
C ASP A 168 -6.88 4.21 -3.54
N PRO A 169 -5.98 5.13 -3.87
CA PRO A 169 -5.66 5.68 -5.20
C PRO A 169 -4.58 4.88 -5.96
N HIS A 170 -4.61 3.56 -5.90
CA HIS A 170 -3.73 2.70 -6.69
C HIS A 170 -4.04 2.86 -8.19
N HIS A 171 -3.01 2.97 -9.04
CA HIS A 171 -3.21 2.93 -10.48
C HIS A 171 -3.95 1.64 -10.93
N PRO A 172 -4.76 1.68 -12.02
CA PRO A 172 -5.03 2.81 -12.93
C PRO A 172 -5.80 3.92 -12.23
N TRP A 173 -5.51 5.16 -12.61
CA TRP A 173 -6.25 6.34 -12.14
C TRP A 173 -7.46 6.54 -13.06
N ASP A 174 -8.59 5.95 -12.68
CA ASP A 174 -9.82 5.95 -13.49
C ASP A 174 -11.09 6.25 -12.68
N PRO A 175 -11.10 7.39 -11.94
CA PRO A 175 -12.27 7.80 -11.17
C PRO A 175 -13.48 8.11 -12.08
N PRO A 176 -14.70 8.13 -11.52
CA PRO A 176 -15.89 8.47 -12.25
C PRO A 176 -15.79 9.83 -12.98
N ALA A 177 -16.09 9.85 -14.26
CA ALA A 177 -15.98 11.05 -15.10
C ALA A 177 -16.84 12.22 -14.57
N SER A 178 -17.95 11.94 -13.88
CA SER A 178 -18.80 12.95 -13.22
C SER A 178 -18.06 13.75 -12.16
N GLU A 179 -17.01 13.22 -11.57
CA GLU A 179 -16.27 13.80 -10.45
C GLU A 179 -15.02 14.59 -10.88
N LEU A 180 -14.56 14.42 -12.12
CA LEU A 180 -13.33 15.05 -12.61
C LEU A 180 -13.38 16.59 -12.63
N HIS A 181 -14.56 17.17 -12.56
CA HIS A 181 -14.73 18.64 -12.47
C HIS A 181 -14.18 19.23 -11.15
N ARG A 182 -13.90 18.41 -10.14
CA ARG A 182 -13.40 18.82 -8.81
C ARG A 182 -11.99 19.40 -8.87
N VAL A 183 -11.14 18.87 -9.73
CA VAL A 183 -9.73 19.25 -9.82
C VAL A 183 -9.33 19.49 -11.28
N ASN A 184 -8.87 20.69 -11.57
CA ASN A 184 -8.30 21.01 -12.88
C ASN A 184 -6.78 20.78 -12.83
N TRP A 185 -6.29 19.80 -13.57
CA TRP A 185 -4.88 19.43 -13.56
C TRP A 185 -3.93 20.58 -13.93
N LYS A 186 -4.40 21.56 -14.73
CA LYS A 186 -3.59 22.71 -15.15
C LYS A 186 -3.29 23.68 -14.00
N ASP A 187 -4.07 23.62 -12.93
CA ASP A 187 -3.93 24.49 -11.76
C ASP A 187 -3.06 23.85 -10.67
N LEU A 188 -2.65 22.59 -10.85
CA LEU A 188 -1.80 21.91 -9.87
C LEU A 188 -0.33 22.26 -10.01
N ASP A 189 0.33 22.46 -8.88
CA ASP A 189 1.78 22.50 -8.80
C ASP A 189 2.37 21.09 -9.02
N LEU A 190 3.62 21.06 -9.45
CA LEU A 190 4.37 19.80 -9.51
C LEU A 190 4.81 19.39 -8.09
N PRO A 191 4.92 18.08 -7.80
CA PRO A 191 5.53 17.64 -6.55
C PRO A 191 6.93 18.21 -6.37
N GLU A 192 7.32 18.51 -5.12
CA GLU A 192 8.66 19.04 -4.81
C GLU A 192 9.79 18.12 -5.28
N GLY A 193 9.54 16.80 -5.24
CA GLY A 193 10.47 15.77 -5.71
C GLY A 193 10.58 15.65 -7.24
N TYR A 194 9.71 16.32 -8.02
CA TYR A 194 9.79 16.32 -9.48
C TYR A 194 10.96 17.16 -9.96
N ILE A 195 11.92 16.54 -10.62
CA ILE A 195 13.10 17.23 -11.15
C ILE A 195 12.86 17.63 -12.60
N ALA A 196 12.47 18.90 -12.82
CA ALA A 196 12.14 19.41 -14.16
C ALA A 196 13.35 19.51 -15.10
N ASP A 197 14.54 19.84 -14.58
CA ASP A 197 15.78 19.89 -15.33
C ASP A 197 16.26 18.47 -15.64
N ALA A 198 16.28 18.12 -16.95
CA ALA A 198 16.63 16.77 -17.39
C ALA A 198 18.07 16.38 -17.03
N ASP A 199 19.03 17.29 -17.17
CA ASP A 199 20.44 17.02 -16.86
C ASP A 199 20.63 16.80 -15.35
N LYS A 200 19.93 17.57 -14.52
CA LYS A 200 19.93 17.38 -13.08
C LYS A 200 19.28 16.04 -12.70
N ARG A 201 18.14 15.74 -13.32
CA ARG A 201 17.41 14.47 -13.08
C ARG A 201 18.27 13.26 -13.41
N GLU A 202 18.94 13.26 -14.56
CA GLU A 202 19.83 12.17 -14.95
C GLU A 202 21.01 12.00 -13.96
N LYS A 203 21.61 13.09 -13.52
CA LYS A 203 22.68 13.04 -12.50
C LYS A 203 22.21 12.44 -11.18
N VAL A 204 20.98 12.77 -10.75
CA VAL A 204 20.39 12.20 -9.54
C VAL A 204 20.15 10.70 -9.72
N ILE A 205 19.58 10.28 -10.86
CA ILE A 205 19.36 8.87 -11.16
C ILE A 205 20.66 8.08 -11.27
N ASP A 206 21.70 8.64 -11.89
CA ASP A 206 23.01 7.98 -12.00
C ASP A 206 23.72 7.79 -10.67
N ALA A 207 23.41 8.61 -9.67
CA ALA A 207 23.96 8.50 -8.32
C ALA A 207 23.23 7.45 -7.45
N LYS A 208 22.11 6.92 -7.91
CA LYS A 208 21.33 5.89 -7.22
C LYS A 208 21.77 4.47 -7.62
N LEU A 209 21.17 3.46 -7.00
CA LEU A 209 21.38 2.06 -7.37
C LEU A 209 21.02 1.79 -8.85
N ARG A 210 21.68 0.83 -9.49
CA ARG A 210 21.61 0.60 -10.95
C ARG A 210 20.19 0.30 -11.46
N HIS A 211 19.32 -0.28 -10.64
CA HIS A 211 17.95 -0.56 -11.04
C HIS A 211 17.11 0.70 -11.28
N TRP A 212 17.46 1.84 -10.66
CA TRP A 212 16.85 3.14 -10.97
C TRP A 212 17.09 3.54 -12.43
N ARG A 213 18.36 3.56 -12.85
CA ARG A 213 18.72 3.86 -14.24
C ARG A 213 18.08 2.87 -15.21
N GLY A 214 18.08 1.59 -14.84
CA GLY A 214 17.49 0.55 -15.67
C GLY A 214 16.00 0.77 -15.93
N TRP A 215 15.21 1.20 -14.94
CA TRP A 215 13.80 1.53 -15.19
C TRP A 215 13.65 2.87 -15.89
N TYR A 216 14.45 3.86 -15.52
CA TYR A 216 14.39 5.18 -16.12
C TYR A 216 14.51 5.12 -17.66
N ASP A 217 15.38 4.29 -18.19
CA ASP A 217 15.61 4.12 -19.62
C ASP A 217 14.91 2.88 -20.24
N GLY A 218 14.19 2.08 -19.45
CA GLY A 218 13.39 0.94 -19.90
C GLY A 218 14.19 -0.37 -20.10
N THR A 219 15.43 -0.46 -19.64
CA THR A 219 16.22 -1.71 -19.65
C THR A 219 15.84 -2.65 -18.51
N PHE A 220 15.09 -2.17 -17.52
CA PHE A 220 14.45 -2.91 -16.43
C PHE A 220 13.00 -2.43 -16.28
N VAL A 221 12.08 -3.34 -16.01
CA VAL A 221 10.68 -3.01 -15.70
C VAL A 221 10.43 -3.37 -14.24
N SER A 222 10.18 -2.36 -13.42
CA SER A 222 10.04 -2.54 -11.97
C SER A 222 8.61 -2.81 -11.50
N ASN A 223 7.63 -2.70 -12.38
CA ASN A 223 6.23 -2.90 -12.07
C ASN A 223 5.55 -3.74 -13.17
N TYR A 224 4.92 -4.85 -12.80
CA TYR A 224 4.18 -5.72 -13.73
C TYR A 224 2.96 -5.04 -14.37
N GLU A 225 2.36 -4.07 -13.69
CA GLU A 225 1.17 -3.38 -14.14
C GLU A 225 1.47 -2.16 -15.02
N ALA A 226 2.73 -1.67 -15.01
CA ALA A 226 3.11 -0.56 -15.88
C ALA A 226 2.97 -0.93 -17.37
N PRO A 227 2.55 0.00 -18.24
CA PRO A 227 2.45 -0.26 -19.68
C PRO A 227 3.79 -0.71 -20.25
N ALA A 228 3.78 -1.77 -21.08
CA ALA A 228 5.00 -2.44 -21.53
C ALA A 228 5.97 -1.55 -22.33
N LYS A 229 5.45 -0.53 -22.99
CA LYS A 229 6.24 0.40 -23.83
C LYS A 229 6.50 1.76 -23.21
N TRP A 230 5.99 2.00 -22.01
CA TRP A 230 6.23 3.25 -21.29
C TRP A 230 7.55 3.20 -20.52
N VAL A 231 8.29 4.31 -20.53
CA VAL A 231 9.52 4.48 -19.74
C VAL A 231 9.50 5.82 -19.01
N PRO A 232 9.94 5.87 -17.76
CA PRO A 232 9.95 7.10 -16.93
C PRO A 232 10.64 8.29 -17.60
N ALA A 233 11.70 8.08 -18.37
CA ALA A 233 12.42 9.14 -19.09
C ALA A 233 11.52 9.98 -20.03
N THR A 234 10.37 9.44 -20.43
CA THR A 234 9.41 10.12 -21.32
C THR A 234 8.32 10.89 -20.56
N LEU A 235 8.28 10.81 -19.24
CA LEU A 235 7.27 11.45 -18.42
C LEU A 235 7.40 12.99 -18.47
N THR A 236 6.30 13.64 -18.82
CA THR A 236 6.23 15.11 -18.88
C THR A 236 5.60 15.71 -17.63
N ALA A 237 5.88 16.99 -17.39
CA ALA A 237 5.30 17.73 -16.27
C ALA A 237 3.75 17.76 -16.30
N ASP A 238 3.16 17.87 -17.48
CA ASP A 238 1.70 17.92 -17.63
C ASP A 238 1.07 16.54 -17.37
N GLN A 239 1.74 15.46 -17.76
CA GLN A 239 1.32 14.11 -17.39
C GLN A 239 1.34 13.90 -15.86
N VAL A 240 2.36 14.39 -15.17
CA VAL A 240 2.44 14.35 -13.71
C VAL A 240 1.27 15.09 -13.07
N ARG A 241 0.97 16.32 -13.55
CA ARG A 241 -0.16 17.10 -13.04
C ARG A 241 -1.50 16.39 -13.26
N GLU A 242 -1.69 15.78 -14.42
CA GLU A 242 -2.94 15.09 -14.73
C GLU A 242 -3.11 13.82 -13.87
N VAL A 243 -2.07 12.99 -13.71
CA VAL A 243 -2.09 11.85 -12.78
C VAL A 243 -2.45 12.32 -11.37
N ASN A 244 -1.79 13.39 -10.89
CA ASN A 244 -2.05 13.91 -9.55
C ASN A 244 -3.49 14.48 -9.41
N ALA A 245 -4.05 15.09 -10.45
CA ALA A 245 -5.44 15.55 -10.42
C ALA A 245 -6.44 14.38 -10.28
N PHE A 246 -6.22 13.29 -10.99
CA PHE A 246 -7.05 12.09 -10.89
C PHE A 246 -6.91 11.45 -9.50
N THR A 247 -5.69 11.32 -8.99
CA THR A 247 -5.43 10.86 -7.61
C THR A 247 -6.10 11.75 -6.55
N HIS A 248 -6.10 13.07 -6.73
CA HIS A 248 -6.82 13.97 -5.82
C HIS A 248 -8.33 13.70 -5.82
N VAL A 249 -8.93 13.48 -6.99
CA VAL A 249 -10.36 13.13 -7.07
C VAL A 249 -10.63 11.81 -6.34
N GLU A 250 -9.82 10.78 -6.55
CA GLU A 250 -9.95 9.49 -5.85
C GLU A 250 -9.82 9.64 -4.33
N ASN A 251 -8.87 10.45 -3.85
CA ASN A 251 -8.71 10.72 -2.43
C ASN A 251 -9.92 11.48 -1.83
N GLU A 252 -10.51 12.43 -2.55
CA GLU A 252 -11.73 13.11 -2.11
C GLU A 252 -12.91 12.14 -2.01
N LEU A 253 -13.04 11.21 -2.96
CA LEU A 253 -14.08 10.18 -2.90
C LEU A 253 -13.87 9.23 -1.71
N ILE A 254 -12.64 8.87 -1.38
CA ILE A 254 -12.31 8.07 -0.18
C ILE A 254 -12.69 8.83 1.09
N ASP A 255 -12.36 10.12 1.20
CA ASP A 255 -12.69 10.94 2.37
C ASP A 255 -14.21 11.02 2.59
N GLU A 256 -14.97 11.26 1.52
CA GLU A 256 -16.43 11.28 1.58
C GLU A 256 -17.03 9.90 1.95
N ALA A 257 -16.44 8.81 1.44
CA ALA A 257 -16.83 7.44 1.75
C ALA A 257 -16.58 7.12 3.24
N ILE A 258 -15.39 7.47 3.77
CA ILE A 258 -15.05 7.36 5.20
C ILE A 258 -16.05 8.18 6.03
N GLY A 259 -16.34 9.43 5.62
CA GLY A 259 -17.31 10.28 6.29
C GLY A 259 -18.70 9.65 6.39
N SER A 260 -19.13 8.92 5.36
CA SER A 260 -20.42 8.21 5.33
C SER A 260 -20.43 7.04 6.31
N VAL A 261 -19.35 6.26 6.38
CA VAL A 261 -19.19 5.15 7.34
C VAL A 261 -19.15 5.69 8.78
N MET A 262 -18.41 6.77 9.04
CA MET A 262 -18.34 7.39 10.38
C MET A 262 -19.72 7.88 10.86
N LYS A 263 -20.53 8.46 9.96
CA LYS A 263 -21.92 8.83 10.30
C LYS A 263 -22.79 7.63 10.67
N ALA A 264 -22.60 6.50 9.95
CA ALA A 264 -23.33 5.27 10.27
C ALA A 264 -22.92 4.73 11.67
N ILE A 265 -21.63 4.76 12.01
CA ILE A 265 -21.10 4.38 13.32
C ILE A 265 -21.65 5.29 14.42
N GLU A 266 -21.65 6.61 14.23
CA GLU A 266 -22.22 7.58 15.16
C GLU A 266 -23.71 7.33 15.40
N SER A 267 -24.47 7.01 14.34
CA SER A 267 -25.92 6.73 14.44
C SER A 267 -26.23 5.49 15.27
N ARG A 268 -25.26 4.57 15.41
CA ARG A 268 -25.31 3.37 16.27
C ARG A 268 -24.87 3.66 17.73
N GLY A 269 -24.38 4.86 18.01
CA GLY A 269 -23.88 5.25 19.32
C GLY A 269 -22.48 4.72 19.65
N TRP A 270 -21.76 4.16 18.69
CA TRP A 270 -20.44 3.54 18.90
C TRP A 270 -19.26 4.52 18.85
N GLY A 271 -19.49 5.76 18.41
CA GLY A 271 -18.40 6.72 18.17
C GLY A 271 -17.55 7.09 19.39
N ASN A 272 -18.07 6.90 20.61
CA ASN A 272 -17.36 7.23 21.86
C ASN A 272 -16.30 6.16 22.26
N ASP A 273 -16.53 4.91 21.88
CA ASP A 273 -15.70 3.76 22.27
C ASP A 273 -14.97 3.13 21.07
N LEU A 274 -14.78 3.91 20.00
CA LEU A 274 -14.17 3.46 18.77
C LEU A 274 -12.78 4.09 18.57
N ASP A 275 -11.77 3.25 18.44
CA ASP A 275 -10.48 3.59 17.87
C ASP A 275 -10.52 3.54 16.33
N VAL A 276 -9.99 4.56 15.66
CA VAL A 276 -9.88 4.62 14.21
C VAL A 276 -8.42 4.83 13.82
N LEU A 277 -7.89 3.89 13.03
CA LEU A 277 -6.57 4.02 12.42
C LEU A 277 -6.74 4.20 10.91
N TYR A 278 -6.13 5.25 10.37
CA TYR A 278 -6.05 5.53 8.94
C TYR A 278 -4.61 5.42 8.48
N THR A 279 -4.35 4.61 7.46
CA THR A 279 -3.04 4.44 6.84
C THR A 279 -3.19 3.89 5.43
N THR A 280 -2.07 3.68 4.72
CA THR A 280 -1.99 2.98 3.44
C THR A 280 -0.93 1.89 3.50
N ASP A 281 -0.94 0.97 2.54
CA ASP A 281 0.02 -0.14 2.42
C ASP A 281 1.40 0.32 1.90
N HIS A 282 1.44 1.28 0.97
CA HIS A 282 2.65 1.88 0.39
C HIS A 282 2.31 3.25 -0.18
N GLY A 283 3.34 4.03 -0.52
CA GLY A 283 3.22 5.26 -1.28
C GLY A 283 3.22 5.04 -2.79
N GLU A 284 3.36 6.13 -3.53
CA GLU A 284 3.40 6.18 -4.99
C GLU A 284 4.36 7.30 -5.42
N PHE A 285 5.10 7.15 -6.54
CA PHE A 285 6.03 8.18 -6.98
C PHE A 285 5.36 9.50 -7.36
N GLN A 286 4.23 9.45 -8.01
CA GLN A 286 3.41 10.61 -8.39
C GLN A 286 4.19 11.75 -9.08
N GLY A 287 5.31 11.42 -9.73
CA GLY A 287 6.20 12.36 -10.41
C GLY A 287 7.56 12.56 -9.76
N ASP A 288 7.75 12.17 -8.50
CA ASP A 288 9.06 12.29 -7.85
C ASP A 288 10.14 11.60 -8.67
N PHE A 289 11.30 12.23 -8.77
CA PHE A 289 12.43 11.80 -9.62
C PHE A 289 12.11 11.67 -11.13
N GLY A 290 10.89 12.03 -11.56
CA GLY A 290 10.39 11.75 -12.90
C GLY A 290 9.86 10.33 -13.09
N PHE A 291 9.39 9.69 -12.03
CA PHE A 291 8.78 8.37 -12.03
C PHE A 291 7.29 8.41 -11.71
N LEU A 292 6.59 7.36 -12.12
CA LEU A 292 5.25 6.98 -11.67
C LEU A 292 5.31 5.55 -11.14
N PHE A 293 4.21 5.10 -10.56
CA PHE A 293 4.09 3.76 -9.99
C PHE A 293 5.00 3.55 -8.77
N LYS A 294 5.36 2.32 -8.49
CA LYS A 294 6.14 1.86 -7.35
C LYS A 294 7.08 0.73 -7.74
N GLY A 295 7.84 0.21 -6.80
CA GLY A 295 8.77 -0.88 -7.02
C GLY A 295 9.88 -0.92 -5.97
N PRO A 296 11.08 -1.46 -6.31
CA PRO A 296 12.20 -1.65 -5.40
C PRO A 296 12.94 -0.32 -5.11
N TYR A 297 12.24 0.65 -4.56
CA TYR A 297 12.79 2.00 -4.30
C TYR A 297 12.42 2.44 -2.89
N HIS A 298 13.38 2.49 -1.98
CA HIS A 298 13.13 2.82 -0.58
C HIS A 298 13.37 4.32 -0.32
N VAL A 299 12.51 5.14 -0.88
CA VAL A 299 12.49 6.61 -0.70
C VAL A 299 11.18 7.06 -0.06
N ASP A 300 11.17 8.28 0.51
CA ASP A 300 10.04 8.78 1.30
C ASP A 300 8.70 8.75 0.54
N SER A 301 8.69 9.04 -0.76
CA SER A 301 7.47 9.00 -1.56
C SER A 301 6.78 7.62 -1.59
N LEU A 302 7.55 6.54 -1.37
CA LEU A 302 7.01 5.18 -1.31
C LEU A 302 6.90 4.63 0.12
N MET A 303 7.74 5.10 1.05
CA MET A 303 7.94 4.48 2.36
C MET A 303 7.36 5.31 3.51
N ARG A 304 7.20 6.63 3.35
CA ARG A 304 6.65 7.49 4.38
C ARG A 304 5.15 7.64 4.23
N LEU A 305 4.42 6.77 4.92
CA LEU A 305 2.99 6.62 4.78
C LEU A 305 2.23 7.59 5.70
N PRO A 306 1.03 8.06 5.30
CA PRO A 306 0.13 8.70 6.22
C PRO A 306 -0.27 7.71 7.32
N LEU A 307 -0.25 8.17 8.58
CA LEU A 307 -0.72 7.40 9.72
C LEU A 307 -1.41 8.33 10.70
N ILE A 308 -2.71 8.13 10.87
CA ILE A 308 -3.53 8.86 11.83
C ILE A 308 -4.21 7.84 12.73
N TRP A 309 -3.98 7.95 14.03
CA TRP A 309 -4.73 7.19 15.02
C TRP A 309 -5.60 8.15 15.84
N ARG A 310 -6.90 7.97 15.73
CA ARG A 310 -7.89 8.59 16.61
C ARG A 310 -8.25 7.57 17.68
N PRO A 311 -7.70 7.66 18.89
CA PRO A 311 -8.11 6.83 20.00
C PRO A 311 -9.60 7.02 20.33
N ALA A 312 -10.23 6.02 20.94
CA ALA A 312 -11.60 6.14 21.42
C ALA A 312 -11.72 7.38 22.33
N PRO A 313 -12.71 8.27 22.12
CA PRO A 313 -12.89 9.45 22.98
C PRO A 313 -13.01 9.12 24.47
N SER A 314 -13.56 7.95 24.82
CA SER A 314 -13.65 7.45 26.20
C SER A 314 -12.28 7.17 26.85
N SER A 315 -11.21 7.01 26.07
CA SER A 315 -9.85 6.80 26.58
C SER A 315 -9.20 8.08 27.12
N HIS A 316 -9.76 9.26 26.79
CA HIS A 316 -9.24 10.58 27.16
C HIS A 316 -7.76 10.81 26.79
N ILE A 317 -7.29 10.21 25.70
CA ILE A 317 -5.94 10.42 25.17
C ILE A 317 -5.92 11.77 24.45
N GLU A 318 -5.03 12.67 24.88
CA GLU A 318 -4.89 13.99 24.27
C GLU A 318 -4.22 13.89 22.88
N PRO A 319 -4.63 14.73 21.90
CA PRO A 319 -4.00 14.77 20.58
C PRO A 319 -2.51 15.08 20.67
N ALA A 320 -1.70 14.31 19.97
CA ALA A 320 -0.27 14.50 19.92
C ALA A 320 0.28 14.22 18.50
N ARG A 321 1.41 14.86 18.17
CA ARG A 321 2.21 14.49 17.00
C ARG A 321 3.42 13.72 17.46
N VAL A 322 3.52 12.47 17.02
CA VAL A 322 4.66 11.59 17.30
C VAL A 322 5.64 11.66 16.15
N SER A 323 6.90 11.92 16.45
CA SER A 323 7.99 12.02 15.47
C SER A 323 8.89 10.80 15.42
N ALA A 324 8.73 9.87 16.37
CA ALA A 324 9.49 8.61 16.36
C ALA A 324 9.16 7.77 15.11
N PRO A 325 10.13 7.05 14.55
CA PRO A 325 9.90 6.16 13.43
C PRO A 325 9.02 4.98 13.86
N VAL A 326 7.94 4.74 13.11
CA VAL A 326 7.02 3.61 13.32
C VAL A 326 6.75 2.92 11.99
N GLY A 327 6.48 1.62 12.01
CA GLY A 327 6.18 0.84 10.80
C GLY A 327 4.82 0.14 10.91
N LEU A 328 4.28 -0.30 9.76
CA LEU A 328 3.03 -1.06 9.69
C LEU A 328 3.10 -2.37 10.51
N VAL A 329 4.29 -2.88 10.75
CA VAL A 329 4.55 -4.06 11.60
C VAL A 329 4.02 -3.86 13.04
N SER A 330 3.87 -2.61 13.50
CA SER A 330 3.33 -2.25 14.81
C SER A 330 1.80 -2.36 14.91
N LEU A 331 1.07 -2.49 13.80
CA LEU A 331 -0.39 -2.46 13.81
C LEU A 331 -0.99 -3.63 14.59
N ALA A 332 -0.45 -4.84 14.47
CA ALA A 332 -0.97 -6.01 15.17
C ALA A 332 -0.86 -5.87 16.69
N ALA A 333 0.29 -5.39 17.20
CA ALA A 333 0.46 -5.08 18.62
C ALA A 333 -0.50 -3.97 19.09
N THR A 334 -0.75 -2.99 18.22
CA THR A 334 -1.66 -1.88 18.53
C THR A 334 -3.10 -2.38 18.68
N PHE A 335 -3.59 -3.20 17.76
CA PHE A 335 -4.94 -3.75 17.85
C PHE A 335 -5.10 -4.69 19.04
N ALA A 336 -4.09 -5.51 19.37
CA ALA A 336 -4.11 -6.31 20.59
C ALA A 336 -4.22 -5.43 21.83
N HIS A 337 -3.43 -4.35 21.88
CA HIS A 337 -3.47 -3.39 23.01
C HIS A 337 -4.84 -2.70 23.15
N ILE A 338 -5.43 -2.22 22.04
CA ILE A 338 -6.76 -1.60 22.03
C ILE A 338 -7.82 -2.58 22.57
N ALA A 339 -7.72 -3.84 22.18
CA ALA A 339 -8.63 -4.89 22.64
C ALA A 339 -8.35 -5.41 24.08
N GLY A 340 -7.35 -4.87 24.77
CA GLY A 340 -6.95 -5.32 26.11
C GLY A 340 -6.32 -6.72 26.13
N LEU A 341 -5.81 -7.20 25.01
CA LEU A 341 -5.14 -8.49 24.89
C LEU A 341 -3.63 -8.36 25.16
N GLU A 342 -3.03 -9.45 25.61
CA GLU A 342 -1.58 -9.55 25.63
C GLU A 342 -1.03 -9.49 24.20
N GLN A 343 0.16 -8.89 24.03
CA GLN A 343 0.79 -8.86 22.72
C GLN A 343 1.06 -10.29 22.24
N PRO A 344 0.57 -10.67 21.05
CA PRO A 344 0.79 -12.00 20.51
C PRO A 344 2.28 -12.27 20.31
N SER A 345 2.73 -13.50 20.59
CA SER A 345 4.15 -13.88 20.57
C SER A 345 4.79 -13.83 19.17
N TYR A 346 3.98 -13.79 18.10
CA TYR A 346 4.46 -13.67 16.73
C TYR A 346 4.75 -12.23 16.31
N VAL A 347 4.36 -11.25 17.11
CA VAL A 347 4.51 -9.82 16.76
C VAL A 347 5.94 -9.36 17.07
N GLU A 348 6.61 -8.77 16.07
CA GLU A 348 8.02 -8.40 16.10
C GLU A 348 8.27 -6.92 16.40
N ALA A 349 7.21 -6.13 16.59
CA ALA A 349 7.33 -4.71 16.89
C ALA A 349 6.43 -4.31 18.05
N PRO A 350 6.80 -3.27 18.84
CA PRO A 350 5.93 -2.72 19.85
C PRO A 350 4.69 -2.04 19.21
N ARG A 351 3.63 -1.83 20.01
CA ARG A 351 2.47 -1.07 19.58
C ARG A 351 2.82 0.36 19.15
N LEU A 352 1.97 1.00 18.37
CA LEU A 352 2.09 2.42 18.07
C LEU A 352 2.06 3.27 19.34
N PRO A 353 2.88 4.31 19.44
CA PRO A 353 2.92 5.20 20.59
C PRO A 353 1.85 6.31 20.51
N HIS A 354 1.36 6.76 21.65
CA HIS A 354 0.47 7.91 21.76
C HIS A 354 1.21 9.25 21.82
N THR A 355 2.43 9.25 22.34
CA THR A 355 3.29 10.44 22.51
C THR A 355 4.74 10.12 22.21
N ASN A 356 5.59 11.14 22.06
CA ASN A 356 7.04 10.93 21.92
C ASN A 356 7.66 10.24 23.16
N SER A 357 7.21 10.57 24.36
CA SER A 357 7.68 9.89 25.59
C SER A 357 7.25 8.43 25.66
N ASP A 358 6.05 8.11 25.16
CA ASP A 358 5.58 6.73 25.03
C ASP A 358 6.43 5.97 23.98
N ALA A 359 6.79 6.63 22.87
CA ALA A 359 7.66 6.06 21.85
C ALA A 359 9.05 5.69 22.41
N GLU A 360 9.66 6.56 23.21
CA GLU A 360 10.93 6.28 23.87
C GLU A 360 10.81 5.07 24.82
N THR A 361 9.74 5.01 25.60
CA THR A 361 9.47 3.90 26.54
C THR A 361 9.28 2.57 25.81
N LEU A 362 8.63 2.60 24.64
CA LEU A 362 8.38 1.42 23.81
C LEU A 362 9.57 1.02 22.94
N GLY A 363 10.60 1.87 22.85
CA GLY A 363 11.80 1.58 22.06
C GLY A 363 11.64 1.82 20.56
N HIS A 364 10.80 2.79 20.15
CA HIS A 364 10.67 3.21 18.75
C HIS A 364 11.88 4.03 18.30
N GLU A 365 12.99 3.37 18.03
CA GLU A 365 14.24 4.01 17.61
C GLU A 365 14.46 3.93 16.09
N ARG A 366 13.90 2.91 15.45
CA ARG A 366 14.12 2.60 14.03
C ARG A 366 12.93 1.96 13.36
N VAL A 367 12.93 2.02 12.02
CA VAL A 367 12.08 1.19 11.16
C VAL A 367 12.97 0.42 10.18
N LEU A 368 12.66 -0.85 10.00
CA LEU A 368 13.35 -1.73 9.07
C LEU A 368 12.40 -2.08 7.91
N THR A 369 12.92 -2.09 6.70
CA THR A 369 12.17 -2.44 5.49
C THR A 369 12.98 -3.39 4.63
N GLU A 370 12.29 -4.38 4.08
CA GLU A 370 12.87 -5.41 3.24
C GLU A 370 12.21 -5.39 1.86
N TRP A 371 12.99 -5.67 0.84
CA TRP A 371 12.50 -5.92 -0.51
C TRP A 371 13.28 -7.04 -1.17
N ASP A 372 12.54 -8.00 -1.71
CA ASP A 372 13.08 -9.04 -2.57
C ASP A 372 12.17 -9.17 -3.79
N SER A 373 12.74 -9.22 -4.99
CA SER A 373 11.94 -9.41 -6.20
C SER A 373 12.72 -10.08 -7.33
N VAL A 374 11.98 -10.81 -8.14
CA VAL A 374 12.43 -11.35 -9.43
C VAL A 374 11.44 -10.88 -10.49
N LEU A 375 11.75 -9.76 -11.15
CA LEU A 375 10.91 -9.13 -12.15
C LEU A 375 11.49 -9.33 -13.54
N PHE A 376 10.79 -10.05 -14.42
CA PHE A 376 11.26 -10.36 -15.79
C PHE A 376 12.71 -10.88 -15.83
N GLY A 377 13.06 -11.77 -14.89
CA GLY A 377 14.40 -12.34 -14.76
C GLY A 377 15.47 -11.41 -14.18
N LYS A 378 15.09 -10.23 -13.73
CA LYS A 378 15.96 -9.30 -12.99
C LYS A 378 15.72 -9.41 -11.50
N ILE A 379 16.80 -9.48 -10.74
CA ILE A 379 16.79 -9.72 -9.30
C ILE A 379 17.22 -8.44 -8.58
N VAL A 380 16.38 -7.98 -7.64
CA VAL A 380 16.67 -6.86 -6.75
C VAL A 380 16.40 -7.28 -5.30
N HIS A 381 17.39 -7.11 -4.44
CA HIS A 381 17.31 -7.35 -3.00
C HIS A 381 17.77 -6.11 -2.25
N LEU A 382 16.92 -5.57 -1.37
CA LEU A 382 17.22 -4.37 -0.58
C LEU A 382 16.89 -4.61 0.90
N ARG A 383 17.71 -4.03 1.78
CA ARG A 383 17.46 -3.92 3.21
C ARG A 383 17.66 -2.48 3.63
N THR A 384 16.73 -1.92 4.36
CA THR A 384 16.73 -0.49 4.69
C THR A 384 16.43 -0.26 6.16
N ILE A 385 17.15 0.66 6.74
CA ILE A 385 16.89 1.23 8.06
C ILE A 385 16.60 2.72 7.95
N CYS A 386 15.55 3.17 8.65
CA CYS A 386 15.30 4.57 8.94
C CYS A 386 15.50 4.81 10.45
N ARG A 387 16.46 5.68 10.80
CA ARG A 387 16.81 6.05 12.18
C ARG A 387 17.40 7.46 12.21
N ASP A 388 17.05 8.26 13.20
CA ASP A 388 17.62 9.60 13.43
C ASP A 388 17.53 10.54 12.22
N ASN A 389 16.45 10.50 11.44
CA ASN A 389 16.28 11.20 10.16
C ASN A 389 17.29 10.78 9.07
N TRP A 390 17.89 9.61 9.19
CA TRP A 390 18.70 8.99 8.14
C TRP A 390 18.00 7.80 7.54
N VAL A 391 18.13 7.64 6.23
CA VAL A 391 17.71 6.44 5.50
C VAL A 391 18.94 5.78 4.91
N CYS A 392 19.17 4.53 5.25
CA CYS A 392 20.29 3.73 4.75
C CYS A 392 19.76 2.44 4.12
N THR A 393 19.97 2.30 2.81
CA THR A 393 19.58 1.13 2.03
C THR A 393 20.81 0.38 1.55
N ALA A 394 20.95 -0.88 1.96
CA ALA A 394 21.96 -1.78 1.45
C ALA A 394 21.39 -2.65 0.32
N ALA A 395 22.09 -2.73 -0.80
CA ALA A 395 21.81 -3.69 -1.83
C ALA A 395 22.48 -5.04 -1.51
N LEU A 396 21.74 -6.13 -1.64
CA LEU A 396 22.28 -7.48 -1.61
C LEU A 396 22.58 -7.96 -3.03
N PRO A 397 23.47 -8.98 -3.19
CA PRO A 397 23.82 -9.49 -4.51
C PRO A 397 22.60 -9.92 -5.31
N GLY A 398 22.48 -9.40 -6.52
CA GLY A 398 21.40 -9.72 -7.46
C GLY A 398 21.84 -9.48 -8.89
N SER A 399 20.94 -9.54 -9.85
CA SER A 399 21.27 -9.27 -11.25
C SER A 399 21.35 -7.78 -11.58
N MET A 400 20.83 -6.91 -10.69
CA MET A 400 20.80 -5.46 -10.91
C MET A 400 21.84 -4.71 -10.10
N ASN A 401 22.11 -5.14 -8.86
CA ASN A 401 23.04 -4.49 -7.95
C ASN A 401 24.10 -5.48 -7.44
N GLU A 402 25.21 -4.97 -6.95
CA GLU A 402 26.30 -5.77 -6.37
C GLU A 402 26.31 -5.66 -4.85
N ALA A 403 26.98 -6.61 -4.21
CA ALA A 403 27.25 -6.51 -2.79
C ALA A 403 28.12 -5.28 -2.49
N GLY A 404 27.71 -4.50 -1.50
CA GLY A 404 28.40 -3.26 -1.11
C GLY A 404 27.89 -1.99 -1.79
N ASP A 405 26.97 -2.11 -2.76
CA ASP A 405 26.22 -0.97 -3.28
C ASP A 405 25.13 -0.57 -2.28
N GLY A 406 24.73 0.71 -2.31
CA GLY A 406 23.66 1.19 -1.46
C GLY A 406 23.32 2.66 -1.65
N GLU A 407 22.39 3.12 -0.83
CA GLU A 407 21.96 4.51 -0.79
C GLU A 407 21.95 5.00 0.67
N LEU A 408 22.38 6.24 0.89
CA LEU A 408 22.38 6.89 2.19
C LEU A 408 21.89 8.33 2.05
N TYR A 409 20.90 8.70 2.84
CA TYR A 409 20.30 10.04 2.81
C TYR A 409 20.16 10.63 4.20
N ASP A 410 20.48 11.92 4.35
CA ASP A 410 20.20 12.74 5.52
C ASP A 410 18.92 13.55 5.27
N LEU A 411 17.80 13.08 5.79
CA LEU A 411 16.49 13.72 5.58
C LEU A 411 16.37 15.12 6.23
N THR A 412 17.31 15.49 7.12
CA THR A 412 17.34 16.82 7.70
C THR A 412 17.82 17.86 6.68
N HIS A 413 18.79 17.50 5.83
CA HIS A 413 19.40 18.39 4.85
C HIS A 413 18.94 18.14 3.41
N ASP A 414 18.51 16.91 3.12
CA ASP A 414 18.00 16.47 1.82
C ASP A 414 16.73 15.63 1.98
N PRO A 415 15.61 16.27 2.37
CA PRO A 415 14.34 15.54 2.56
C PRO A 415 13.80 14.93 1.27
N LEU A 416 14.25 15.37 0.10
CA LEU A 416 13.86 14.82 -1.20
C LEU A 416 14.77 13.69 -1.68
N GLN A 417 15.81 13.34 -0.93
CA GLN A 417 16.71 12.22 -1.22
C GLN A 417 17.37 12.28 -2.61
N HIS A 418 17.76 13.51 -3.02
CA HIS A 418 18.43 13.74 -4.30
C HIS A 418 19.94 13.50 -4.24
N VAL A 419 20.55 13.53 -3.05
CA VAL A 419 22.00 13.42 -2.86
C VAL A 419 22.35 12.12 -2.14
N ASN A 420 22.76 11.10 -2.90
CA ASN A 420 23.20 9.83 -2.31
C ASN A 420 24.60 9.99 -1.66
N LEU A 421 24.65 9.90 -0.34
CA LEU A 421 25.85 10.02 0.48
C LEU A 421 26.59 8.69 0.70
N TRP A 422 26.21 7.62 0.03
CA TRP A 422 26.76 6.27 0.25
C TRP A 422 28.29 6.22 0.15
N SER A 423 28.84 6.93 -0.81
CA SER A 423 30.29 6.99 -1.07
C SER A 423 30.99 8.20 -0.44
N ASP A 424 30.26 9.05 0.29
CA ASP A 424 30.85 10.23 0.95
C ASP A 424 31.68 9.80 2.16
N PRO A 425 32.99 10.13 2.18
CA PRO A 425 33.84 9.83 3.32
C PRO A 425 33.39 10.47 4.63
N GLN A 426 32.69 11.62 4.58
CA GLN A 426 32.20 12.33 5.76
C GLN A 426 30.98 11.63 6.38
N ALA A 427 30.15 10.97 5.58
CA ALA A 427 28.99 10.19 6.03
C ALA A 427 29.31 8.73 6.42
N ARG A 428 30.57 8.29 6.22
CA ARG A 428 31.00 6.91 6.43
C ARG A 428 30.67 6.36 7.81
N ALA A 429 30.98 7.12 8.87
CA ALA A 429 30.74 6.67 10.24
C ALA A 429 29.23 6.44 10.53
N MET A 430 28.37 7.33 10.00
CA MET A 430 26.93 7.19 10.11
C MET A 430 26.44 5.96 9.33
N ARG A 431 26.88 5.80 8.08
CA ARG A 431 26.55 4.60 7.28
C ARG A 431 26.91 3.29 7.99
N GLU A 432 28.14 3.19 8.52
CA GLU A 432 28.60 2.00 9.23
C GLU A 432 27.76 1.73 10.49
N SER A 433 27.38 2.78 11.24
CA SER A 433 26.49 2.66 12.41
C SER A 433 25.10 2.18 12.03
N LEU A 434 24.49 2.73 10.96
CA LEU A 434 23.18 2.32 10.49
C LEU A 434 23.15 0.88 9.96
N LEU A 435 24.18 0.50 9.21
CA LEU A 435 24.34 -0.87 8.71
C LEU A 435 24.47 -1.88 9.85
N ALA A 436 25.29 -1.58 10.87
CA ALA A 436 25.43 -2.44 12.03
C ALA A 436 24.09 -2.62 12.76
N ASP A 437 23.39 -1.51 13.05
CA ASP A 437 22.10 -1.53 13.70
C ASP A 437 21.04 -2.30 12.87
N MET A 438 21.03 -2.12 11.56
CA MET A 438 20.13 -2.83 10.67
C MET A 438 20.35 -4.35 10.73
N TRP A 439 21.59 -4.80 10.59
CA TRP A 439 21.91 -6.23 10.61
C TRP A 439 21.72 -6.88 11.97
N ASP A 440 21.91 -6.14 13.05
CA ASP A 440 21.69 -6.63 14.42
C ASP A 440 20.19 -6.79 14.76
N ASN A 441 19.29 -6.13 14.01
CA ASN A 441 17.86 -6.10 14.33
C ASN A 441 16.94 -6.67 13.23
N LEU A 442 17.44 -6.94 12.02
CA LEU A 442 16.66 -7.67 11.02
C LEU A 442 16.51 -9.13 11.43
N PRO A 443 15.30 -9.70 11.33
CA PRO A 443 15.13 -11.13 11.59
C PRO A 443 15.85 -11.98 10.53
N ASP A 444 16.23 -13.19 10.93
CA ASP A 444 16.80 -14.17 10.00
C ASP A 444 15.79 -14.51 8.90
N GLN A 445 16.27 -14.52 7.67
CA GLN A 445 15.42 -14.86 6.53
C GLN A 445 15.01 -16.33 6.55
N GLN A 446 13.72 -16.61 6.44
CA GLN A 446 13.19 -17.97 6.31
C GLN A 446 13.68 -18.62 5.01
N LEU A 447 14.37 -19.76 5.13
CA LEU A 447 14.87 -20.51 3.98
C LEU A 447 14.33 -21.95 3.99
N PRO A 448 14.09 -22.57 2.81
CA PRO A 448 14.18 -21.96 1.48
C PRO A 448 13.09 -20.91 1.27
N LEU A 449 13.33 -19.98 0.34
CA LEU A 449 12.30 -19.00 -0.05
C LEU A 449 11.05 -19.73 -0.54
N ARG A 450 9.87 -19.21 -0.16
CA ARG A 450 8.59 -19.73 -0.64
C ARG A 450 8.48 -19.59 -2.17
N HIS A 451 7.78 -20.53 -2.77
CA HIS A 451 7.54 -20.51 -4.21
C HIS A 451 6.55 -19.39 -4.58
N MET A 452 6.81 -18.73 -5.70
CA MET A 452 5.86 -17.83 -6.32
C MET A 452 4.89 -18.65 -7.16
N ASP A 453 3.62 -18.67 -6.79
CA ASP A 453 2.61 -19.54 -7.41
C ASP A 453 1.91 -18.90 -8.62
N ALA A 454 1.90 -17.57 -8.67
CA ALA A 454 1.34 -16.80 -9.79
C ALA A 454 2.10 -15.46 -9.92
N PRO A 455 2.03 -14.76 -11.08
CA PRO A 455 2.75 -13.51 -11.28
C PRO A 455 2.22 -12.32 -10.44
N VAL A 456 0.96 -12.35 -10.03
CA VAL A 456 0.31 -11.31 -9.20
C VAL A 456 -0.69 -11.95 -8.23
#